data_2a7c6afbeca7552c743bb3d9a203dd49
#
_entry.id   2a7c6afbeca7552c743bb3d9a203dd49
#
_cell.length_a   1.000
_cell.length_b   1.000
_cell.length_c   1.000
_cell.angle_alpha   90.00
_cell.angle_beta   90.00
_cell.angle_gamma   90.00
#
_symmetry.space_group_name_H-M   'P 1'
#
loop_
_entity.id
_entity.type
_entity.pdbx_description
1 polymer ?
#
loop_
_entity_poly.entity_id
_entity_poly.type
_entity_poly.pdbx_seq_one_letter_code
_entity_poly.pdbx_strand_id
1 'polypeptide(L)' 'MFSVEELRARLRKMDDVKLCEFGQAARHITTVRANLGKPPLRDYAIQLAEATAEWRRRHPKNWQSESVKEQQS' A
#
# COMPACT_ATOMS: atom_id res chain seq x y z
N MET A 1 -8.33 12.49 14.83
CA MET A 1 -8.56 12.77 13.40
C MET A 1 -7.47 12.15 12.56
N PHE A 2 -7.83 11.48 11.48
CA PHE A 2 -6.86 10.82 10.61
C PHE A 2 -6.10 11.86 9.77
N SER A 3 -4.79 11.81 9.79
CA SER A 3 -3.94 12.72 9.03
C SER A 3 -3.07 11.93 8.06
N VAL A 4 -3.19 12.22 6.77
CA VAL A 4 -2.37 11.58 5.74
C VAL A 4 -0.89 11.93 5.94
N GLU A 5 -0.61 13.16 6.35
CA GLU A 5 0.77 13.58 6.56
C GLU A 5 1.42 12.82 7.71
N GLU A 6 0.69 12.60 8.79
CA GLU A 6 1.20 11.80 9.90
C GLU A 6 1.41 10.35 9.48
N LEU A 7 0.49 9.81 8.69
CA LEU A 7 0.61 8.47 8.17
C LEU A 7 1.87 8.33 7.31
N ARG A 8 2.10 9.28 6.43
CA ARG A 8 3.30 9.27 5.57
C ARG A 8 4.57 9.31 6.40
N ALA A 9 4.60 10.13 7.45
CA ALA A 9 5.75 10.20 8.33
C ALA A 9 6.02 8.87 9.03
N ARG A 10 4.95 8.21 9.49
CA ARG A 10 5.07 6.90 10.12
C ARG A 10 5.58 5.85 9.15
N LEU A 11 5.08 5.86 7.92
CA LEU A 11 5.49 4.89 6.90
C LEU A 11 6.96 5.04 6.56
N ARG A 12 7.46 6.28 6.51
CA ARG A 12 8.87 6.52 6.22
C ARG A 12 9.79 5.94 7.28
N LYS A 13 9.31 5.88 8.53
CA LYS A 13 10.10 5.34 9.63
C LYS A 13 10.07 3.82 9.70
N MET A 14 9.15 3.18 9.01
CA MET A 14 9.05 1.73 9.00
C MET A 14 10.13 1.14 8.10
N ASP A 15 10.68 -0.01 8.51
CA ASP A 15 11.56 -0.76 7.61
C ASP A 15 10.69 -1.48 6.57
N ASP A 16 11.34 -2.12 5.59
CA ASP A 16 10.61 -2.78 4.50
C ASP A 16 9.69 -3.88 4.99
N VAL A 17 10.11 -4.63 6.00
CA VAL A 17 9.31 -5.73 6.54
C VAL A 17 8.03 -5.19 7.15
N LYS A 18 8.15 -4.18 8.00
CA LYS A 18 6.99 -3.58 8.65
C LYS A 18 6.08 -2.87 7.67
N LEU A 19 6.67 -2.21 6.69
CA LEU A 19 5.89 -1.55 5.64
C LEU A 19 5.08 -2.57 4.85
N CYS A 20 5.69 -3.69 4.51
CA CYS A 20 5.01 -4.77 3.80
C CYS A 20 3.87 -5.35 4.63
N GLU A 21 4.11 -5.62 5.91
CA GLU A 21 3.08 -6.12 6.81
C GLU A 21 1.91 -5.13 6.93
N PHE A 22 2.23 -3.85 7.06
CA PHE A 22 1.22 -2.81 7.15
C PHE A 22 0.34 -2.79 5.90
N GLY A 23 0.97 -2.82 4.73
CA GLY A 23 0.25 -2.82 3.46
C GLY A 23 -0.60 -4.06 3.27
N GLN A 24 -0.08 -5.22 3.65
CA GLN A 24 -0.82 -6.48 3.56
C GLN A 24 -2.03 -6.49 4.49
N ALA A 25 -1.89 -5.96 5.69
CA ALA A 25 -3.00 -5.88 6.63
C ALA A 25 -4.12 -4.99 6.09
N ALA A 26 -3.76 -3.83 5.56
CA ALA A 26 -4.76 -2.92 4.98
C ALA A 26 -5.44 -3.55 3.77
N ARG A 27 -4.67 -4.25 2.94
CA ARG A 27 -5.21 -4.93 1.77
C ARG A 27 -6.15 -6.06 2.18
N HIS A 28 -5.79 -6.81 3.20
CA HIS A 28 -6.62 -7.91 3.69
C HIS A 28 -7.99 -7.40 4.15
N ILE A 29 -8.00 -6.36 4.97
CA ILE A 29 -9.25 -5.78 5.47
C ILE A 29 -10.11 -5.28 4.31
N THR A 30 -9.51 -4.61 3.33
CA THR A 30 -10.23 -4.11 2.17
C THR A 30 -10.84 -5.26 1.37
N THR A 31 -10.08 -6.34 1.18
CA THR A 31 -10.54 -7.51 0.43
C THR A 31 -11.67 -8.23 1.15
N VAL A 32 -11.56 -8.42 2.46
CA VAL A 32 -12.59 -9.10 3.24
C VAL A 32 -13.90 -8.31 3.16
N ARG A 33 -13.85 -6.99 3.31
CA ARG A 33 -15.05 -6.18 3.22
C ARG A 33 -15.68 -6.26 1.83
N ALA A 34 -14.88 -6.23 0.78
CA ALA A 34 -15.39 -6.36 -0.58
C ALA A 34 -16.08 -7.70 -0.79
N ASN A 35 -15.50 -8.77 -0.28
CA ASN A 35 -16.08 -10.11 -0.40
C ASN A 35 -17.41 -10.23 0.35
N LEU A 36 -17.60 -9.42 1.40
CA LEU A 36 -18.85 -9.40 2.15
C LEU A 36 -19.88 -8.43 1.56
N GLY A 37 -19.56 -7.80 0.45
CA GLY A 37 -20.45 -6.83 -0.18
C GLY A 37 -20.56 -5.52 0.58
N LYS A 38 -19.61 -5.24 1.49
CA LYS A 38 -19.63 -4.01 2.26
C LYS A 38 -18.81 -2.93 1.56
N PRO A 39 -19.17 -1.65 1.71
CA PRO A 39 -18.38 -0.58 1.12
C PRO A 39 -16.99 -0.51 1.77
N PRO A 40 -15.98 -0.08 1.03
CA PRO A 40 -14.64 0.05 1.58
C PRO A 40 -14.60 1.12 2.67
N LEU A 41 -13.78 0.88 3.68
CA LEU A 41 -13.52 1.89 4.70
C LEU A 41 -12.48 2.85 4.16
N ARG A 42 -12.82 4.13 4.18
CA ARG A 42 -11.98 5.16 3.60
C ARG A 42 -10.57 5.16 4.21
N ASP A 43 -10.48 5.03 5.53
CA ASP A 43 -9.20 5.06 6.21
C ASP A 43 -8.28 3.93 5.76
N TYR A 44 -8.83 2.73 5.62
CA TYR A 44 -8.03 1.58 5.17
C TYR A 44 -7.63 1.71 3.71
N ALA A 45 -8.52 2.27 2.89
CA ALA A 45 -8.18 2.51 1.48
C ALA A 45 -7.02 3.50 1.36
N ILE A 46 -7.03 4.55 2.17
CA ILE A 46 -5.96 5.53 2.19
C ILE A 46 -4.66 4.89 2.70
N GLN A 47 -4.75 4.10 3.76
CA GLN A 47 -3.58 3.41 4.31
C GLN A 47 -2.93 2.50 3.26
N LEU A 48 -3.75 1.75 2.53
CA LEU A 48 -3.24 0.86 1.49
C LEU A 48 -2.57 1.65 0.38
N ALA A 49 -3.22 2.73 -0.07
CA ALA A 49 -2.67 3.55 -1.15
C ALA A 49 -1.35 4.19 -0.74
N GLU A 50 -1.27 4.72 0.48
CA GLU A 50 -0.05 5.37 0.94
C GLU A 50 1.07 4.36 1.17
N ALA A 51 0.76 3.19 1.71
CA ALA A 51 1.75 2.13 1.90
C ALA A 51 2.30 1.67 0.54
N THR A 52 1.44 1.51 -0.44
CA THR A 52 1.84 1.13 -1.79
C THR A 52 2.74 2.19 -2.41
N ALA A 53 2.37 3.46 -2.25
CA ALA A 53 3.17 4.56 -2.78
C ALA A 53 4.55 4.60 -2.14
N GLU A 54 4.62 4.40 -0.82
CA GLU A 54 5.90 4.38 -0.13
C GLU A 54 6.77 3.21 -0.59
N TRP A 55 6.17 2.05 -0.77
CA TRP A 55 6.88 0.87 -1.27
C TRP A 55 7.46 1.13 -2.66
N ARG A 56 6.66 1.69 -3.56
CA ARG A 56 7.11 2.01 -4.92
C ARG A 56 8.22 3.03 -4.91
N ARG A 57 8.15 4.00 -4.00
CA ARG A 57 9.19 5.02 -3.89
C ARG A 57 10.53 4.40 -3.48
N ARG A 58 10.49 3.40 -2.59
CA ARG A 58 11.69 2.71 -2.13
C ARG A 58 12.25 1.73 -3.16
N HIS A 59 11.38 1.17 -3.99
CA HIS A 59 11.74 0.13 -4.93
C HIS A 59 11.28 0.45 -6.36
N PRO A 60 11.65 1.63 -6.87
CA PRO A 60 11.18 2.03 -8.20
C PRO A 60 11.73 1.13 -9.30
N LYS A 61 12.93 0.64 -9.14
CA LYS A 61 13.57 -0.20 -10.13
C LYS A 61 12.86 -1.55 -10.28
N ASN A 62 12.48 -2.15 -9.17
CA ASN A 62 11.74 -3.41 -9.22
C ASN A 62 10.39 -3.23 -9.89
N TRP A 63 9.72 -2.14 -9.56
CA TRP A 63 8.41 -1.86 -10.13
C TRP A 63 8.50 -1.65 -11.63
N GLN A 64 9.50 -0.89 -12.06
CA GLN A 64 9.72 -0.62 -13.48
C GLN A 64 10.16 -1.86 -14.23
N SER A 65 10.91 -2.72 -13.60
CA SER A 65 11.34 -3.97 -14.22
C SER A 65 10.18 -4.84 -14.62
N GLU A 66 9.17 -4.92 -13.76
CA GLU A 66 7.98 -5.69 -14.05
C GLU A 66 7.24 -5.10 -15.25
N SER A 67 7.09 -3.77 -15.28
CA SER A 67 6.45 -3.11 -16.40
C SER A 67 7.21 -3.32 -17.69
N VAL A 68 8.53 -3.22 -17.64
CA VAL A 68 9.37 -3.40 -18.81
C VAL A 68 9.26 -4.81 -19.36
N LYS A 69 9.25 -5.80 -18.47
CA LYS A 69 9.09 -7.20 -18.89
C LYS A 69 7.78 -7.43 -19.60
N GLU A 70 6.72 -6.86 -19.08
CA GLU A 70 5.42 -6.98 -19.71
C GLU A 70 5.40 -6.37 -21.10
N GLN A 71 6.07 -5.24 -21.26
CA GLN A 71 6.13 -4.56 -22.53
C GLN A 71 7.00 -5.30 -23.53
N GLN A 72 8.04 -5.95 -23.06
CA GLN A 72 8.95 -6.68 -23.93
C GLN A 72 8.44 -8.06 -24.28
N SER A 73 7.55 -8.57 -23.50
CA SER A 73 6.94 -9.87 -23.75
C SER A 73 5.80 -9.75 -24.73
#